data_e9399459b233da91a117aac5211e4c87
#
_entry.id   e9399459b233da91a117aac5211e4c87
#
_cell.length_a   1.000
_cell.length_b   1.000
_cell.length_c   1.000
_cell.angle_alpha   90.00
_cell.angle_beta   90.00
_cell.angle_gamma   90.00
#
_symmetry.space_group_name_H-M   'P 1'
#
loop_
_entity.id
_entity.type
_entity.pdbx_description
1 polymer ?
#
loop_
_entity_poly.entity_id
_entity_poly.type
_entity_poly.pdbx_seq_one_letter_code
_entity_poly.pdbx_strand_id
1 'polypeptide(L)'
;TASAIADELHLLDNGGIAIEAKNVEEMSDDELLDAHNIHSYAQTLEWKGTLQYIINDEKVIDSSSQIYGTIINTQTMEHARAYALSGCKRIMTIENKANYEDMSYRKDTLYIFCHGFFSPKEVRFLKTICDLVSEECEFYHWGDLDYGGICIFQFIKAQVFPKLLPYKMSQEDFELAVREDAGILLKEDTRNKLIRKNAGLLEPLKEAILKSGLTIEQERLL
;
A
#
# COMPACT_ATOMS: atom_id res chain seq x y z
N THR A 1 0.38 16.53 6.79
CA THR A 1 1.83 16.38 7.00
C THR A 1 2.19 16.86 8.39
N ALA A 2 3.24 16.34 9.05
CA ALA A 2 3.69 16.72 10.38
C ALA A 2 3.86 18.27 10.51
N SER A 3 4.34 18.92 9.46
CA SER A 3 4.45 20.39 9.39
C SER A 3 3.09 21.10 9.56
N ALA A 4 2.02 20.62 8.93
CA ALA A 4 0.69 21.22 9.07
C ALA A 4 0.09 21.00 10.48
N ILE A 5 0.42 19.86 11.11
CA ILE A 5 0.03 19.56 12.50
C ILE A 5 0.82 20.44 13.47
N ALA A 6 2.12 20.66 13.24
CA ALA A 6 2.96 21.54 14.06
C ALA A 6 2.44 23.00 14.03
N ASP A 7 2.04 23.50 12.85
CA ASP A 7 1.48 24.85 12.69
C ASP A 7 0.13 25.01 13.41
N GLU A 8 -0.72 23.96 13.39
CA GLU A 8 -2.03 23.95 14.06
C GLU A 8 -1.90 23.81 15.58
N LEU A 9 -0.90 23.06 16.06
CA LEU A 9 -0.61 22.85 17.48
C LEU A 9 0.05 24.07 18.12
N HIS A 10 0.82 24.87 17.39
CA HIS A 10 1.36 26.16 17.86
C HIS A 10 0.24 27.17 18.19
N LEU A 11 -0.95 27.01 17.59
CA LEU A 11 -2.13 27.86 17.88
C LEU A 11 -2.89 27.38 19.12
N LEU A 12 -2.67 26.16 19.62
CA LEU A 12 -3.36 25.60 20.79
C LEU A 12 -2.59 25.76 22.12
N ASP A 13 -1.32 26.17 22.08
CA ASP A 13 -0.41 26.15 23.23
C ASP A 13 -0.44 27.48 24.03
N ASN A 14 -1.63 27.94 24.43
CA ASN A 14 -1.76 28.96 25.49
C ASN A 14 -2.11 28.36 26.86
N GLY A 15 -1.99 27.05 27.02
CA GLY A 15 -2.37 26.30 28.23
C GLY A 15 -1.25 25.46 28.85
N GLY A 16 -0.06 26.05 29.07
CA GLY A 16 0.86 25.71 30.15
C GLY A 16 1.20 24.22 30.40
N ILE A 17 1.85 23.50 29.46
CA ILE A 17 2.71 22.35 29.78
C ILE A 17 4.12 22.75 29.33
N ALA A 18 5.02 22.99 30.31
CA ALA A 18 6.43 23.21 30.03
C ALA A 18 7.04 21.89 29.54
N ILE A 19 7.10 21.73 28.23
CA ILE A 19 7.98 20.74 27.60
C ILE A 19 9.38 21.34 27.68
N GLU A 20 10.33 20.70 28.36
CA GLU A 20 11.75 21.06 28.29
C GLU A 20 12.15 21.01 26.81
N ALA A 21 12.44 22.21 26.28
CA ALA A 21 12.47 22.47 24.85
C ALA A 21 13.64 21.77 24.18
N LYS A 22 13.38 20.61 23.55
CA LYS A 22 13.93 20.37 22.23
C LYS A 22 13.18 21.30 21.27
N ASN A 23 13.91 22.08 20.45
CA ASN A 23 13.27 22.87 19.42
C ASN A 23 12.38 21.93 18.58
N VAL A 24 11.12 22.30 18.33
CA VAL A 24 10.14 21.54 17.54
C VAL A 24 10.72 21.15 16.16
N GLU A 25 11.63 21.97 15.62
CA GLU A 25 12.36 21.75 14.37
C GLU A 25 13.37 20.58 14.43
N GLU A 26 13.75 20.12 15.63
CA GLU A 26 14.69 19.01 15.83
C GLU A 26 14.01 17.69 16.25
N MET A 27 12.68 17.72 16.44
CA MET A 27 11.90 16.55 16.83
C MET A 27 11.54 15.71 15.56
N SER A 28 11.65 14.39 15.69
CA SER A 28 11.08 13.48 14.69
C SER A 28 9.54 13.52 14.73
N ASP A 29 8.90 13.12 13.65
CA ASP A 29 7.42 13.03 13.59
C ASP A 29 6.84 12.19 14.73
N ASP A 30 7.51 11.07 15.10
CA ASP A 30 7.10 10.20 16.19
C ASP A 30 7.24 10.89 17.57
N GLU A 31 8.33 11.61 17.83
CA GLU A 31 8.54 12.37 19.06
C GLU A 31 7.51 13.50 19.20
N LEU A 32 7.15 14.14 18.08
CA LEU A 32 6.13 15.21 18.05
C LEU A 32 4.73 14.66 18.39
N LEU A 33 4.37 13.51 17.80
CA LEU A 33 3.11 12.84 18.06
C LEU A 33 3.01 12.36 19.51
N ASP A 34 4.07 11.77 20.06
CA ASP A 34 4.12 11.33 21.46
C ASP A 34 4.01 12.50 22.44
N ALA A 35 4.67 13.63 22.16
CA ALA A 35 4.59 14.84 23.00
C ALA A 35 3.15 15.39 23.10
N HIS A 36 2.32 15.12 22.10
CA HIS A 36 0.90 15.50 22.08
C HIS A 36 -0.06 14.37 22.46
N ASN A 37 0.46 13.26 23.04
CA ASN A 37 -0.31 12.06 23.37
C ASN A 37 -1.07 11.46 22.15
N ILE A 38 -0.57 11.68 20.95
CA ILE A 38 -1.07 11.05 19.73
C ILE A 38 -0.27 9.79 19.51
N HIS A 39 -0.79 8.66 19.93
CA HIS A 39 -0.13 7.38 19.73
C HIS A 39 -0.41 6.84 18.33
N SER A 40 0.64 6.53 17.58
CA SER A 40 0.48 5.77 16.34
C SER A 40 0.13 4.32 16.68
N TYR A 41 -0.99 3.82 16.17
CA TYR A 41 -1.31 2.41 16.29
C TYR A 41 -0.33 1.59 15.46
N ALA A 42 0.03 0.41 15.97
CA ALA A 42 0.83 -0.53 15.22
C ALA A 42 0.10 -0.92 13.92
N GLN A 43 0.67 -0.54 12.79
CA GLN A 43 0.18 -0.97 11.48
C GLN A 43 0.36 -2.49 11.35
N THR A 44 -0.42 -3.10 10.48
CA THR A 44 -0.38 -4.55 10.23
C THR A 44 -0.17 -4.81 8.75
N LEU A 45 0.65 -5.81 8.44
CA LEU A 45 0.76 -6.38 7.11
C LEU A 45 -0.02 -7.69 7.06
N GLU A 46 -0.85 -7.84 6.05
CA GLU A 46 -1.70 -9.02 5.86
C GLU A 46 -1.45 -9.67 4.50
N TRP A 47 -1.38 -11.01 4.48
CA TRP A 47 -1.23 -11.77 3.24
C TRP A 47 -1.93 -13.13 3.28
N LYS A 48 -2.22 -13.70 2.10
CA LYS A 48 -2.63 -15.10 1.87
C LYS A 48 -1.61 -15.76 0.94
N GLY A 49 -1.06 -16.90 1.30
CA GLY A 49 -0.09 -17.64 0.49
C GLY A 49 0.96 -18.38 1.31
N THR A 50 1.90 -19.04 0.61
CA THR A 50 2.91 -19.92 1.22
C THR A 50 4.16 -19.15 1.63
N LEU A 51 4.03 -18.13 2.46
CA LEU A 51 5.16 -17.37 2.96
C LEU A 51 5.64 -17.94 4.30
N GLN A 52 6.92 -18.25 4.39
CA GLN A 52 7.62 -18.45 5.66
C GLN A 52 8.43 -17.21 5.98
N TYR A 53 8.45 -16.81 7.24
CA TYR A 53 9.29 -15.70 7.72
C TYR A 53 10.05 -16.11 8.97
N ILE A 54 11.18 -15.47 9.21
CA ILE A 54 12.04 -15.74 10.37
C ILE A 54 12.12 -14.50 11.26
N ILE A 55 12.04 -14.70 12.57
CA ILE A 55 12.13 -13.64 13.57
C ILE A 55 13.48 -13.76 14.28
N ASN A 56 14.22 -12.65 14.40
CA ASN A 56 15.54 -12.54 15.03
C ASN A 56 16.58 -13.55 14.50
N ASP A 57 16.42 -14.02 13.25
CA ASP A 57 17.23 -15.06 12.63
C ASP A 57 17.23 -16.42 13.38
N GLU A 58 16.28 -16.65 14.27
CA GLU A 58 16.20 -17.85 15.11
C GLU A 58 14.94 -18.66 14.84
N LYS A 59 13.77 -18.00 14.81
CA LYS A 59 12.49 -18.68 14.82
C LYS A 59 11.77 -18.56 13.46
N VAL A 60 11.71 -19.66 12.72
CA VAL A 60 10.93 -19.74 11.48
C VAL A 60 9.45 -19.94 11.81
N ILE A 61 8.60 -19.14 11.19
CA ILE A 61 7.15 -19.22 11.23
C ILE A 61 6.65 -19.55 9.82
N ASP A 62 5.88 -20.63 9.72
CA ASP A 62 5.24 -21.04 8.46
C ASP A 62 3.76 -20.63 8.45
N SER A 63 3.39 -19.73 7.56
CA SER A 63 2.01 -19.28 7.40
C SER A 63 1.22 -20.05 6.34
N SER A 64 1.79 -21.07 5.72
CA SER A 64 1.18 -21.79 4.60
C SER A 64 -0.14 -22.53 4.95
N SER A 65 -0.33 -22.86 6.22
CA SER A 65 -1.57 -23.47 6.71
C SER A 65 -2.71 -22.47 6.97
N GLN A 66 -2.39 -21.18 6.98
CA GLN A 66 -3.37 -20.12 7.26
C GLN A 66 -4.03 -19.64 5.96
N ILE A 67 -4.88 -20.49 5.41
CA ILE A 67 -5.49 -20.29 4.09
C ILE A 67 -6.41 -19.06 3.99
N TYR A 68 -6.87 -18.52 5.12
CA TYR A 68 -7.71 -17.30 5.17
C TYR A 68 -6.90 -16.03 5.35
N GLY A 69 -5.61 -16.14 5.63
CA GLY A 69 -4.67 -15.02 5.76
C GLY A 69 -3.88 -15.03 7.05
N THR A 70 -2.75 -14.37 7.00
CA THR A 70 -1.83 -14.14 8.12
C THR A 70 -1.68 -12.65 8.32
N ILE A 71 -1.70 -12.21 9.57
CA ILE A 71 -1.48 -10.80 9.94
C ILE A 71 -0.27 -10.74 10.89
N ILE A 72 0.68 -9.84 10.58
CA ILE A 72 1.74 -9.46 11.49
C ILE A 72 1.73 -7.96 11.73
N ASN A 73 2.11 -7.53 12.94
CA ASN A 73 2.22 -6.13 13.28
C ASN A 73 3.61 -5.56 12.93
N THR A 74 3.72 -4.24 12.91
CA THR A 74 4.98 -3.55 12.59
C THR A 74 6.11 -3.85 13.57
N GLN A 75 5.82 -4.14 14.84
CA GLN A 75 6.83 -4.55 15.81
C GLN A 75 7.46 -5.89 15.43
N THR A 76 6.64 -6.87 15.02
CA THR A 76 7.15 -8.14 14.50
C THR A 76 7.97 -7.93 13.23
N MET A 77 7.50 -7.08 12.30
CA MET A 77 8.22 -6.80 11.04
C MET A 77 9.62 -6.20 11.25
N GLU A 78 9.83 -5.42 12.31
CA GLU A 78 11.15 -4.85 12.64
C GLU A 78 12.21 -5.91 12.89
N HIS A 79 11.79 -7.06 13.39
CA HIS A 79 12.65 -8.18 13.76
C HIS A 79 12.52 -9.39 12.84
N ALA A 80 11.71 -9.26 11.79
CA ALA A 80 11.41 -10.35 10.86
C ALA A 80 11.86 -10.02 9.43
N ARG A 81 12.15 -11.09 8.69
CA ARG A 81 12.30 -11.05 7.23
C ARG A 81 11.65 -12.27 6.60
N ALA A 82 11.28 -12.17 5.34
CA ALA A 82 10.85 -13.33 4.59
C ALA A 82 12.00 -14.38 4.54
N TYR A 83 11.65 -15.64 4.67
CA TYR A 83 12.62 -16.74 4.77
C TYR A 83 12.50 -17.72 3.61
N ALA A 84 11.30 -18.13 3.25
CA ALA A 84 11.04 -18.99 2.10
C ALA A 84 9.66 -18.70 1.49
N LEU A 85 9.56 -18.88 0.18
CA LEU A 85 8.31 -18.71 -0.57
C LEU A 85 8.26 -19.81 -1.65
N SER A 86 7.96 -21.04 -1.20
CA SER A 86 8.06 -22.22 -2.05
C SER A 86 6.98 -22.27 -3.13
N GLY A 87 7.40 -22.42 -4.38
CA GLY A 87 6.50 -22.63 -5.52
C GLY A 87 5.67 -21.40 -5.92
N CYS A 88 5.96 -20.22 -5.38
CA CYS A 88 5.27 -18.99 -5.75
C CYS A 88 5.65 -18.57 -7.17
N LYS A 89 4.62 -18.39 -8.00
CA LYS A 89 4.73 -17.90 -9.39
C LYS A 89 4.20 -16.51 -9.55
N ARG A 90 3.42 -16.04 -8.59
CA ARG A 90 2.77 -14.72 -8.64
C ARG A 90 2.70 -14.07 -7.28
N ILE A 91 3.02 -12.79 -7.24
CA ILE A 91 2.80 -11.90 -6.09
C ILE A 91 1.83 -10.83 -6.54
N MET A 92 0.76 -10.61 -5.78
CA MET A 92 -0.26 -9.62 -6.09
C MET A 92 -0.57 -8.77 -4.87
N THR A 93 -0.36 -7.47 -4.98
CA THR A 93 -0.84 -6.48 -4.00
C THR A 93 -2.24 -6.02 -4.40
N ILE A 94 -3.15 -5.93 -3.43
CA ILE A 94 -4.57 -5.59 -3.65
C ILE A 94 -4.95 -4.48 -2.67
N GLU A 95 -5.49 -3.37 -3.17
CA GLU A 95 -5.74 -2.16 -2.37
C GLU A 95 -7.05 -2.27 -1.59
N ASN A 96 -8.13 -2.74 -2.21
CA ASN A 96 -9.43 -2.85 -1.58
C ASN A 96 -9.53 -4.12 -0.73
N LYS A 97 -10.01 -3.97 0.52
CA LYS A 97 -10.09 -5.08 1.48
C LYS A 97 -11.08 -6.16 1.05
N ALA A 98 -12.23 -5.79 0.50
CA ALA A 98 -13.23 -6.76 0.06
C ALA A 98 -12.71 -7.61 -1.10
N ASN A 99 -12.05 -6.98 -2.09
CA ASN A 99 -11.42 -7.68 -3.20
C ASN A 99 -10.31 -8.62 -2.73
N TYR A 100 -9.51 -8.20 -1.74
CA TYR A 100 -8.49 -9.08 -1.14
C TYR A 100 -9.13 -10.27 -0.40
N GLU A 101 -10.19 -10.05 0.35
CA GLU A 101 -10.89 -11.13 1.08
C GLU A 101 -11.52 -12.15 0.13
N ASP A 102 -12.03 -11.71 -1.01
CA ASP A 102 -12.62 -12.57 -2.05
C ASP A 102 -11.58 -13.45 -2.76
N MET A 103 -10.27 -13.08 -2.73
CA MET A 103 -9.23 -13.92 -3.30
C MET A 103 -9.15 -15.28 -2.62
N SER A 104 -9.47 -16.34 -3.35
CA SER A 104 -9.27 -17.71 -2.88
C SER A 104 -7.79 -18.05 -2.74
N TYR A 105 -7.43 -18.74 -1.67
CA TYR A 105 -6.06 -19.21 -1.44
C TYR A 105 -5.54 -20.03 -2.62
N ARG A 106 -4.29 -19.74 -3.04
CA ARG A 106 -3.56 -20.48 -4.08
C ARG A 106 -2.14 -20.76 -3.60
N LYS A 107 -1.66 -21.98 -3.83
CA LYS A 107 -0.29 -22.38 -3.46
C LYS A 107 0.80 -21.67 -4.26
N ASP A 108 0.44 -21.21 -5.46
CA ASP A 108 1.36 -20.56 -6.41
C ASP A 108 1.29 -19.04 -6.40
N THR A 109 0.48 -18.45 -5.51
CA THR A 109 0.25 -17.01 -5.45
C THR A 109 0.32 -16.49 -4.03
N LEU A 110 1.05 -15.39 -3.84
CA LEU A 110 1.06 -14.60 -2.61
C LEU A 110 0.21 -13.35 -2.84
N TYR A 111 -0.95 -13.27 -2.18
CA TYR A 111 -1.76 -12.06 -2.14
C TYR A 111 -1.37 -11.22 -0.93
N ILE A 112 -1.16 -9.93 -1.11
CA ILE A 112 -0.79 -8.97 -0.06
C ILE A 112 -1.83 -7.87 -0.03
N PHE A 113 -2.48 -7.66 1.12
CA PHE A 113 -3.37 -6.52 1.29
C PHE A 113 -2.55 -5.23 1.40
N CYS A 114 -2.86 -4.27 0.52
CA CYS A 114 -2.22 -2.98 0.45
C CYS A 114 -3.23 -1.90 0.87
N HIS A 115 -3.18 -1.50 2.14
CA HIS A 115 -4.09 -0.50 2.71
C HIS A 115 -3.79 0.95 2.25
N GLY A 116 -3.09 1.13 1.14
CA GLY A 116 -2.58 2.37 0.61
C GLY A 116 -1.06 2.36 0.48
N PHE A 117 -0.38 3.41 0.92
CA PHE A 117 1.08 3.45 0.93
C PHE A 117 1.65 2.59 2.06
N PHE A 118 2.54 1.66 1.72
CA PHE A 118 3.25 0.89 2.73
C PHE A 118 4.19 1.76 3.56
N SER A 119 4.20 1.56 4.86
CA SER A 119 5.15 2.19 5.78
C SER A 119 6.59 1.75 5.48
N PRO A 120 7.61 2.49 5.96
CA PRO A 120 9.01 2.08 5.81
C PRO A 120 9.33 0.68 6.36
N LYS A 121 8.62 0.24 7.40
CA LYS A 121 8.78 -1.10 8.01
C LYS A 121 8.24 -2.19 7.09
N GLU A 122 7.05 -1.98 6.52
CA GLU A 122 6.46 -2.88 5.53
C GLU A 122 7.30 -2.97 4.27
N VAL A 123 7.77 -1.83 3.75
CA VAL A 123 8.67 -1.78 2.58
C VAL A 123 9.94 -2.61 2.82
N ARG A 124 10.57 -2.49 4.01
CA ARG A 124 11.76 -3.30 4.33
C ARG A 124 11.46 -4.78 4.33
N PHE A 125 10.37 -5.20 4.99
CA PHE A 125 9.96 -6.60 5.05
C PHE A 125 9.62 -7.14 3.64
N LEU A 126 8.80 -6.41 2.87
CA LEU A 126 8.37 -6.82 1.53
C LEU A 126 9.53 -6.93 0.53
N LYS A 127 10.56 -6.08 0.64
CA LYS A 127 11.76 -6.19 -0.18
C LYS A 127 12.48 -7.53 -0.01
N THR A 128 12.46 -8.12 1.18
CA THR A 128 13.09 -9.42 1.42
C THR A 128 12.42 -10.57 0.65
N ILE A 129 11.19 -10.37 0.19
CA ILE A 129 10.47 -11.34 -0.65
C ILE A 129 11.09 -11.44 -2.05
N CYS A 130 11.59 -10.33 -2.59
CA CYS A 130 12.17 -10.30 -3.95
C CYS A 130 13.34 -11.27 -4.11
N ASP A 131 14.11 -11.48 -3.05
CA ASP A 131 15.28 -12.35 -3.06
C ASP A 131 14.93 -13.86 -2.99
N LEU A 132 13.67 -14.18 -2.70
CA LEU A 132 13.19 -15.55 -2.49
C LEU A 132 12.48 -16.15 -3.71
N VAL A 133 12.16 -15.37 -4.70
CA VAL A 133 11.39 -15.79 -5.87
C VAL A 133 12.27 -15.91 -7.10
N SER A 134 11.87 -16.78 -8.03
CA SER A 134 12.56 -16.89 -9.31
C SER A 134 12.38 -15.64 -10.17
N GLU A 135 13.23 -15.48 -11.18
CA GLU A 135 13.10 -14.39 -12.16
C GLU A 135 11.80 -14.44 -12.97
N GLU A 136 11.21 -15.62 -13.08
CA GLU A 136 9.93 -15.86 -13.77
C GLU A 136 8.71 -15.50 -12.91
N CYS A 137 8.91 -15.15 -11.63
CA CYS A 137 7.80 -14.73 -10.77
C CYS A 137 7.21 -13.42 -11.26
N GLU A 138 5.90 -13.42 -11.44
CA GLU A 138 5.13 -12.27 -11.88
C GLU A 138 4.69 -11.43 -10.69
N PHE A 139 4.74 -10.10 -10.83
CA PHE A 139 4.32 -9.15 -9.80
C PHE A 139 3.21 -8.28 -10.33
N TYR A 140 2.07 -8.26 -9.62
CA TYR A 140 0.90 -7.48 -10.00
C TYR A 140 0.41 -6.58 -8.86
N HIS A 141 -0.21 -5.49 -9.25
CA HIS A 141 -0.99 -4.64 -8.35
C HIS A 141 -2.39 -4.43 -8.92
N TRP A 142 -3.38 -4.55 -8.06
CA TRP A 142 -4.77 -4.24 -8.33
C TRP A 142 -5.23 -3.17 -7.34
N GLY A 143 -5.58 -2.00 -7.84
CA GLY A 143 -6.02 -0.85 -7.06
C GLY A 143 -7.15 -0.10 -7.76
N ASP A 144 -7.56 1.02 -7.18
CA ASP A 144 -8.56 1.92 -7.71
C ASP A 144 -8.12 2.51 -9.06
N LEU A 145 -9.09 2.75 -9.96
CA LEU A 145 -8.81 3.41 -11.24
C LEU A 145 -9.02 4.92 -11.07
N ASP A 146 -8.12 5.51 -10.26
CA ASP A 146 -8.13 6.92 -9.93
C ASP A 146 -6.71 7.48 -9.71
N TYR A 147 -6.61 8.72 -9.23
CA TYR A 147 -5.32 9.35 -8.90
C TYR A 147 -4.59 8.63 -7.76
N GLY A 148 -5.32 8.16 -6.74
CA GLY A 148 -4.76 7.46 -5.58
C GLY A 148 -4.13 6.14 -6.00
N GLY A 149 -4.89 5.29 -6.68
CA GLY A 149 -4.41 3.99 -7.16
C GLY A 149 -3.23 4.09 -8.13
N ILE A 150 -3.20 5.12 -9.00
CA ILE A 150 -2.01 5.40 -9.84
C ILE A 150 -0.80 5.73 -8.98
N CYS A 151 -0.95 6.56 -7.94
CA CYS A 151 0.15 6.92 -7.05
C CYS A 151 0.65 5.72 -6.23
N ILE A 152 -0.26 4.89 -5.72
CA ILE A 152 0.06 3.69 -4.93
C ILE A 152 0.78 2.66 -5.82
N PHE A 153 0.28 2.39 -7.02
CA PHE A 153 0.97 1.53 -7.99
C PHE A 153 2.41 1.98 -8.23
N GLN A 154 2.61 3.27 -8.52
CA GLN A 154 3.94 3.81 -8.79
C GLN A 154 4.86 3.73 -7.57
N PHE A 155 4.33 3.99 -6.38
CA PHE A 155 5.06 3.86 -5.13
C PHE A 155 5.52 2.41 -4.91
N ILE A 156 4.62 1.43 -5.02
CA ILE A 156 4.95 0.01 -4.83
C ILE A 156 5.99 -0.43 -5.88
N LYS A 157 5.81 -0.02 -7.13
CA LYS A 157 6.78 -0.31 -8.20
C LYS A 157 8.15 0.26 -7.93
N ALA A 158 8.23 1.49 -7.45
CA ALA A 158 9.50 2.18 -7.21
C ALA A 158 10.18 1.72 -5.91
N GLN A 159 9.40 1.42 -4.87
CA GLN A 159 9.92 1.20 -3.52
C GLN A 159 9.99 -0.26 -3.11
N VAL A 160 9.17 -1.14 -3.71
CA VAL A 160 9.01 -2.54 -3.25
C VAL A 160 9.32 -3.53 -4.36
N PHE A 161 8.54 -3.53 -5.44
CA PHE A 161 8.56 -4.52 -6.51
C PHE A 161 8.85 -3.89 -7.88
N PRO A 162 10.11 -3.73 -8.31
CA PRO A 162 10.47 -3.05 -9.56
C PRO A 162 9.86 -3.66 -10.82
N LYS A 163 9.56 -4.97 -10.81
CA LYS A 163 8.91 -5.70 -11.91
C LYS A 163 7.37 -5.58 -11.90
N LEU A 164 6.78 -4.80 -11.00
CA LEU A 164 5.33 -4.68 -10.82
C LEU A 164 4.61 -4.26 -12.11
N LEU A 165 3.54 -4.98 -12.43
CA LEU A 165 2.63 -4.71 -13.53
C LEU A 165 1.21 -4.40 -13.00
N PRO A 166 0.42 -3.58 -13.71
CA PRO A 166 -0.96 -3.34 -13.33
C PRO A 166 -1.84 -4.57 -13.68
N TYR A 167 -2.79 -4.90 -12.81
CA TYR A 167 -3.79 -5.95 -13.01
C TYR A 167 -5.18 -5.33 -12.93
N LYS A 168 -6.01 -5.51 -13.95
CA LYS A 168 -7.32 -4.86 -14.07
C LYS A 168 -7.26 -3.32 -13.90
N MET A 169 -6.16 -2.72 -14.33
CA MET A 169 -5.95 -1.26 -14.29
C MET A 169 -5.60 -0.72 -15.67
N SER A 170 -6.07 -1.37 -16.72
CA SER A 170 -5.89 -0.88 -18.10
C SER A 170 -6.94 0.15 -18.48
N GLN A 171 -6.73 0.82 -19.62
CA GLN A 171 -7.75 1.67 -20.22
C GLN A 171 -9.02 0.88 -20.55
N GLU A 172 -8.86 -0.35 -21.04
CA GLU A 172 -9.97 -1.24 -21.43
C GLU A 172 -10.81 -1.64 -20.21
N ASP A 173 -10.17 -1.96 -19.08
CA ASP A 173 -10.85 -2.27 -17.81
C ASP A 173 -11.68 -1.06 -17.35
N PHE A 174 -11.09 0.13 -17.41
CA PHE A 174 -11.77 1.39 -17.08
C PHE A 174 -12.96 1.65 -17.98
N GLU A 175 -12.80 1.54 -19.29
CA GLU A 175 -13.88 1.78 -20.26
C GLU A 175 -15.01 0.76 -20.11
N LEU A 176 -14.69 -0.49 -19.73
CA LEU A 176 -15.68 -1.50 -19.42
C LEU A 176 -16.50 -1.11 -18.19
N ALA A 177 -15.85 -0.75 -17.09
CA ALA A 177 -16.51 -0.32 -15.87
C ALA A 177 -17.38 0.93 -16.07
N VAL A 178 -16.95 1.90 -16.90
CA VAL A 178 -17.76 3.07 -17.25
C VAL A 178 -19.03 2.66 -18.00
N ARG A 179 -18.95 1.69 -18.91
CA ARG A 179 -20.15 1.17 -19.63
C ARG A 179 -21.12 0.46 -18.69
N GLU A 180 -20.64 -0.11 -17.59
CA GLU A 180 -21.46 -0.77 -16.55
C GLU A 180 -21.97 0.20 -15.47
N ASP A 181 -21.87 1.51 -15.72
CA ASP A 181 -22.32 2.59 -14.82
C ASP A 181 -21.62 2.59 -13.45
N ALA A 182 -20.37 2.11 -13.41
CA ALA A 182 -19.57 2.07 -12.20
C ALA A 182 -18.82 3.40 -11.91
N GLY A 183 -18.97 4.42 -12.76
CA GLY A 183 -18.23 5.66 -12.72
C GLY A 183 -18.62 6.60 -11.58
N ILE A 184 -17.62 7.25 -10.95
CA ILE A 184 -17.77 8.31 -9.97
C ILE A 184 -17.19 9.59 -10.55
N LEU A 185 -17.85 10.73 -10.35
CA LEU A 185 -17.38 12.01 -10.88
C LEU A 185 -16.01 12.40 -10.33
N LEU A 186 -15.08 12.67 -11.26
CA LEU A 186 -13.74 13.18 -10.93
C LEU A 186 -13.82 14.60 -10.39
N LYS A 187 -13.32 14.79 -9.16
CA LYS A 187 -13.24 16.11 -8.54
C LYS A 187 -12.20 17.00 -9.23
N GLU A 188 -12.48 18.30 -9.34
CA GLU A 188 -11.63 19.27 -10.06
C GLU A 188 -10.19 19.31 -9.49
N ASP A 189 -10.02 19.31 -8.17
CA ASP A 189 -8.68 19.28 -7.57
C ASP A 189 -7.88 18.03 -7.94
N THR A 190 -8.55 16.87 -8.00
CA THR A 190 -7.95 15.60 -8.41
C THR A 190 -7.61 15.62 -9.90
N ARG A 191 -8.48 16.21 -10.72
CA ARG A 191 -8.24 16.42 -12.16
C ARG A 191 -6.96 17.22 -12.40
N ASN A 192 -6.79 18.32 -11.66
CA ASN A 192 -5.61 19.17 -11.76
C ASN A 192 -4.32 18.45 -11.34
N LYS A 193 -4.39 17.54 -10.36
CA LYS A 193 -3.28 16.67 -9.96
C LYS A 193 -2.95 15.65 -11.05
N LEU A 194 -3.97 15.00 -11.64
CA LEU A 194 -3.80 14.04 -12.73
C LEU A 194 -3.15 14.66 -13.97
N ILE A 195 -3.56 15.86 -14.39
CA ILE A 195 -2.99 16.57 -15.53
C ILE A 195 -1.46 16.73 -15.40
N ARG A 196 -0.97 17.00 -14.19
CA ARG A 196 0.45 17.21 -13.90
C ARG A 196 1.22 15.91 -13.64
N LYS A 197 0.52 14.79 -13.46
CA LYS A 197 1.11 13.51 -13.08
C LYS A 197 1.64 12.77 -14.30
N ASN A 198 2.90 12.34 -14.26
CA ASN A 198 3.39 11.30 -15.15
C ASN A 198 2.96 9.95 -14.58
N ALA A 199 2.07 9.23 -15.28
CA ALA A 199 1.53 7.96 -14.81
C ALA A 199 2.32 6.73 -15.31
N GLY A 200 3.33 6.91 -16.16
CA GLY A 200 4.18 5.82 -16.64
C GLY A 200 3.37 4.71 -17.35
N LEU A 201 3.39 3.48 -16.83
CA LEU A 201 2.63 2.36 -17.42
C LEU A 201 1.10 2.60 -17.41
N LEU A 202 0.60 3.45 -16.53
CA LEU A 202 -0.82 3.79 -16.41
C LEU A 202 -1.19 5.09 -17.14
N GLU A 203 -0.34 5.57 -18.05
CA GLU A 203 -0.63 6.78 -18.83
C GLU A 203 -1.94 6.63 -19.64
N PRO A 204 -2.22 5.50 -20.34
CA PRO A 204 -3.49 5.31 -21.05
C PRO A 204 -4.71 5.37 -20.12
N LEU A 205 -4.63 4.78 -18.90
CA LEU A 205 -5.67 4.87 -17.89
C LEU A 205 -5.91 6.34 -17.47
N LYS A 206 -4.83 7.07 -17.15
CA LYS A 206 -4.92 8.50 -16.79
C LYS A 206 -5.64 9.32 -17.86
N GLU A 207 -5.29 9.11 -19.13
CA GLU A 207 -5.93 9.81 -20.24
C GLU A 207 -7.43 9.48 -20.35
N ALA A 208 -7.80 8.21 -20.15
CA ALA A 208 -9.20 7.78 -20.14
C ALA A 208 -10.00 8.44 -19.00
N ILE A 209 -9.42 8.50 -17.79
CA ILE A 209 -9.99 9.20 -16.62
C ILE A 209 -10.20 10.69 -16.93
N LEU A 210 -9.20 11.37 -17.47
CA LEU A 210 -9.26 12.79 -17.80
C LEU A 210 -10.28 13.09 -18.89
N LYS A 211 -10.42 12.20 -19.88
CA LYS A 211 -11.34 12.33 -21.01
C LYS A 211 -12.79 12.12 -20.57
N SER A 212 -13.06 11.11 -19.76
CA SER A 212 -14.42 10.79 -19.27
C SER A 212 -14.87 11.72 -18.16
N GLY A 213 -13.94 12.22 -17.34
CA GLY A 213 -14.25 12.92 -16.09
C GLY A 213 -14.78 11.99 -14.99
N LEU A 214 -14.49 10.69 -15.06
CA LEU A 214 -14.91 9.68 -14.11
C LEU A 214 -13.71 8.98 -13.48
N THR A 215 -13.91 8.38 -12.30
CA THR A 215 -13.01 7.44 -11.61
C THR A 215 -13.77 6.17 -11.24
N ILE A 216 -13.08 5.07 -10.96
CA ILE A 216 -13.70 3.80 -10.60
C ILE A 216 -13.05 3.28 -9.31
N GLU A 217 -13.85 2.96 -8.32
CA GLU A 217 -13.43 2.23 -7.12
C GLU A 217 -13.21 0.74 -7.45
N GLN A 218 -12.16 0.14 -6.93
CA GLN A 218 -11.75 -1.24 -7.21
C GLN A 218 -12.88 -2.26 -6.93
N GLU A 219 -13.67 -2.05 -5.88
CA GLU A 219 -14.77 -2.94 -5.50
C GLU A 219 -15.89 -3.04 -6.55
N ARG A 220 -15.95 -2.13 -7.50
CA ARG A 220 -16.87 -2.17 -8.64
C ARG A 220 -16.34 -2.96 -9.84
N LEU A 221 -15.14 -3.55 -9.71
CA LEU A 221 -14.49 -4.36 -10.74
C LEU A 221 -14.54 -5.87 -10.43
N LEU A 222 -15.37 -6.27 -9.48
CA LEU A 222 -15.59 -7.67 -9.10
C LEU A 222 -16.35 -8.45 -10.16
#